data_fcabe7d6d5617d125744b5282eb702a5
#
_entry.id   fcabe7d6d5617d125744b5282eb702a5
#
_cell.length_a   1.000
_cell.length_b   1.000
_cell.length_c   1.000
_cell.angle_alpha   90.00
_cell.angle_beta   90.00
_cell.angle_gamma   90.00
#
_symmetry.space_group_name_H-M   'P 1'
#
loop_
_entity.id
_entity.type
_entity.pdbx_description
1 polymer ?
#
loop_
_entity_poly.entity_id
_entity_poly.type
_entity_poly.pdbx_seq_one_letter_code
_entity_poly.pdbx_strand_id
1 'polypeptide(L)'
;MRSLGPCAVLVVAFWSYWASAQENAAQEAAHRRAALAHLPADAAQRVFGREATPAAGPPEAIGAYERGCLEGAVALPADGPNWQVMRPSRNRAWGHPVLIALLERLAHTLPAAADWPGLLVGDIAQPRGGPMLTGHGSHQIGLDADIWLTPMPSRRLSAAERDEMPATDLVTADGKDVDEATWTPQHRRLLEAVAREPAVERIFVNPAIKRALCRTAGPDRSWLTKIRPWWGHNYHFHIRLFCPIGQPDCRPQTPPPAGDGCGRELDWWFTPEARLPPPGPAKPLLLGDLPHACASLVAAP
;
A
#
# COMPACT_ATOMS: atom_id res chain seq x y z
N MET A 1 34.68 -18.32 40.43
CA MET A 1 33.55 -17.65 39.85
C MET A 1 33.93 -17.11 38.49
N ARG A 2 33.53 -17.79 37.41
CA ARG A 2 33.85 -17.34 36.03
C ARG A 2 32.59 -16.62 35.51
N SER A 3 32.72 -15.34 35.16
CA SER A 3 31.67 -14.51 34.58
C SER A 3 31.34 -15.03 33.19
N LEU A 4 30.09 -15.43 32.97
CA LEU A 4 29.55 -15.69 31.64
C LEU A 4 29.39 -14.34 30.92
N GLY A 5 30.13 -14.18 29.83
CA GLY A 5 30.18 -12.95 29.06
C GLY A 5 28.87 -12.67 28.26
N PRO A 6 28.72 -11.47 27.65
CA PRO A 6 27.50 -10.97 27.05
C PRO A 6 27.01 -11.67 25.75
N CYS A 7 27.71 -12.76 25.31
CA CYS A 7 27.33 -13.48 24.08
C CYS A 7 26.01 -14.29 24.15
N ALA A 8 25.58 -14.70 25.36
CA ALA A 8 24.40 -15.56 25.48
C ALA A 8 23.06 -14.81 25.20
N VAL A 9 23.01 -13.50 25.46
CA VAL A 9 21.77 -12.70 25.28
C VAL A 9 21.49 -12.41 23.79
N LEU A 10 22.53 -12.21 22.98
CA LEU A 10 22.39 -11.96 21.55
C LEU A 10 21.89 -13.17 20.76
N VAL A 11 22.27 -14.37 21.14
CA VAL A 11 21.85 -15.61 20.47
C VAL A 11 20.36 -15.89 20.69
N VAL A 12 19.85 -15.65 21.89
CA VAL A 12 18.42 -15.90 22.21
C VAL A 12 17.52 -14.90 21.46
N ALA A 13 17.93 -13.63 21.33
CA ALA A 13 17.16 -12.63 20.57
C ALA A 13 17.12 -12.94 19.06
N PHE A 14 18.21 -13.48 18.49
CA PHE A 14 18.28 -13.91 17.10
C PHE A 14 17.33 -15.08 16.82
N TRP A 15 17.31 -16.08 17.68
CA TRP A 15 16.42 -17.24 17.53
C TRP A 15 14.95 -16.88 17.66
N SER A 16 14.58 -15.97 18.53
CA SER A 16 13.21 -15.49 18.69
C SER A 16 12.74 -14.71 17.45
N TYR A 17 13.63 -13.93 16.84
CA TYR A 17 13.32 -13.16 15.63
C TYR A 17 13.10 -14.08 14.42
N TRP A 18 13.97 -15.08 14.23
CA TRP A 18 13.82 -16.08 13.15
C TRP A 18 12.57 -16.93 13.30
N ALA A 19 12.18 -17.27 14.52
CA ALA A 19 10.98 -18.05 14.77
C ALA A 19 9.70 -17.25 14.41
N SER A 20 9.60 -15.99 14.80
CA SER A 20 8.47 -15.12 14.46
C SER A 20 8.37 -14.83 12.97
N ALA A 21 9.48 -14.78 12.29
CA ALA A 21 9.64 -14.58 10.88
C ALA A 21 9.11 -15.73 10.03
N GLN A 22 9.51 -16.94 10.38
CA GLN A 22 9.00 -18.17 9.77
C GLN A 22 7.50 -18.33 10.02
N GLU A 23 7.02 -17.92 11.18
CA GLU A 23 5.60 -17.92 11.53
C GLU A 23 4.79 -16.99 10.64
N ASN A 24 5.28 -15.77 10.35
CA ASN A 24 4.62 -14.82 9.46
C ASN A 24 4.58 -15.31 8.00
N ALA A 25 5.68 -15.85 7.47
CA ALA A 25 5.71 -16.39 6.11
C ALA A 25 4.83 -17.64 5.97
N ALA A 26 4.81 -18.51 6.98
CA ALA A 26 3.93 -19.68 7.02
C ALA A 26 2.46 -19.29 7.11
N GLN A 27 2.14 -18.26 7.86
CA GLN A 27 0.79 -17.73 8.02
C GLN A 27 0.30 -17.09 6.71
N GLU A 28 1.11 -16.30 6.03
CA GLU A 28 0.80 -15.73 4.71
C GLU A 28 0.57 -16.87 3.68
N ALA A 29 1.43 -17.87 3.66
CA ALA A 29 1.26 -19.03 2.79
C ALA A 29 -0.02 -19.83 3.11
N ALA A 30 -0.40 -19.94 4.38
CA ALA A 30 -1.65 -20.58 4.81
C ALA A 30 -2.87 -19.75 4.34
N HIS A 31 -2.85 -18.44 4.51
CA HIS A 31 -3.90 -17.55 4.02
C HIS A 31 -4.07 -17.64 2.49
N ARG A 32 -2.96 -17.64 1.74
CA ARG A 32 -3.00 -17.85 0.29
C ARG A 32 -3.61 -19.19 -0.10
N ARG A 33 -3.23 -20.28 0.57
CA ARG A 33 -3.82 -21.61 0.31
C ARG A 33 -5.31 -21.65 0.62
N ALA A 34 -5.73 -21.07 1.75
CA ALA A 34 -7.13 -20.99 2.14
C ALA A 34 -7.95 -20.17 1.13
N ALA A 35 -7.45 -19.00 0.72
CA ALA A 35 -8.09 -18.18 -0.29
C ALA A 35 -8.24 -18.93 -1.63
N LEU A 36 -7.18 -19.60 -2.09
CA LEU A 36 -7.22 -20.40 -3.32
C LEU A 36 -8.20 -21.57 -3.26
N ALA A 37 -8.39 -22.20 -2.10
CA ALA A 37 -9.27 -23.34 -1.96
C ALA A 37 -10.75 -23.01 -2.23
N HIS A 38 -11.16 -21.78 -1.98
CA HIS A 38 -12.55 -21.32 -2.11
C HIS A 38 -12.82 -20.52 -3.39
N LEU A 39 -11.80 -20.24 -4.20
CA LEU A 39 -11.96 -19.48 -5.45
C LEU A 39 -12.26 -20.42 -6.62
N PRO A 40 -13.21 -20.07 -7.51
CA PRO A 40 -13.42 -20.77 -8.78
C PRO A 40 -12.18 -20.72 -9.67
N ALA A 41 -12.09 -21.60 -10.65
CA ALA A 41 -10.90 -21.72 -11.52
C ALA A 41 -10.66 -20.44 -12.34
N ASP A 42 -11.72 -19.78 -12.75
CA ASP A 42 -11.76 -18.53 -13.53
C ASP A 42 -11.79 -17.26 -12.67
N ALA A 43 -11.61 -17.37 -11.35
CA ALA A 43 -11.45 -16.21 -10.49
C ALA A 43 -10.22 -15.39 -10.93
N ALA A 44 -10.42 -14.11 -11.17
CA ALA A 44 -9.36 -13.23 -11.63
C ALA A 44 -8.18 -13.18 -10.67
N GLN A 45 -8.40 -13.23 -9.36
CA GLN A 45 -7.35 -13.31 -8.34
C GLN A 45 -6.45 -14.54 -8.52
N ARG A 46 -7.05 -15.68 -8.91
CA ARG A 46 -6.31 -16.92 -9.16
C ARG A 46 -5.48 -16.82 -10.43
N VAL A 47 -6.03 -16.22 -11.47
CA VAL A 47 -5.38 -16.11 -12.79
C VAL A 47 -4.22 -15.14 -12.72
N PHE A 48 -4.47 -13.90 -12.30
CA PHE A 48 -3.43 -12.86 -12.18
C PHE A 48 -2.36 -13.20 -11.14
N GLY A 49 -2.73 -13.85 -10.05
CA GLY A 49 -1.79 -14.26 -8.99
C GLY A 49 -0.77 -15.33 -9.39
N ARG A 50 -0.88 -15.91 -10.59
CA ARG A 50 0.10 -16.86 -11.17
C ARG A 50 1.14 -16.18 -12.04
N GLU A 51 0.86 -14.96 -12.50
CA GLU A 51 1.74 -14.24 -13.42
C GLU A 51 2.98 -13.73 -12.67
N ALA A 52 4.14 -14.24 -13.06
CA ALA A 52 5.41 -13.91 -12.41
C ALA A 52 6.12 -12.72 -13.07
N THR A 53 5.76 -12.39 -14.32
CA THR A 53 6.40 -11.37 -15.16
C THR A 53 5.36 -10.43 -15.77
N PRO A 54 5.73 -9.18 -16.12
CA PRO A 54 4.83 -8.26 -16.79
C PRO A 54 4.44 -8.76 -18.19
N ALA A 55 3.28 -8.34 -18.67
CA ALA A 55 2.92 -8.48 -20.07
C ALA A 55 3.78 -7.55 -20.92
N ALA A 56 4.19 -8.02 -22.09
CA ALA A 56 4.89 -7.19 -23.06
C ALA A 56 3.90 -6.22 -23.73
N GLY A 57 4.36 -5.00 -23.98
CA GLY A 57 3.55 -3.95 -24.63
C GLY A 57 3.87 -2.57 -24.08
N PRO A 58 3.22 -1.54 -24.61
CA PRO A 58 3.31 -0.19 -24.05
C PRO A 58 2.68 -0.16 -22.66
N PRO A 59 3.16 0.73 -21.75
CA PRO A 59 2.55 0.87 -20.44
C PRO A 59 1.11 1.37 -20.56
N GLU A 60 0.15 0.57 -20.10
CA GLU A 60 -1.28 0.90 -20.14
C GLU A 60 -2.01 0.45 -18.88
N ALA A 61 -2.67 1.41 -18.22
CA ALA A 61 -3.59 1.16 -17.11
C ALA A 61 -4.99 0.91 -17.69
N ILE A 62 -5.51 -0.31 -17.55
CA ILE A 62 -6.74 -0.75 -18.20
C ILE A 62 -7.84 -0.95 -17.15
N GLY A 63 -8.94 -0.23 -17.25
CA GLY A 63 -10.09 -0.32 -16.35
C GLY A 63 -9.99 0.60 -15.12
N ALA A 64 -10.68 0.23 -14.06
CA ALA A 64 -10.70 0.96 -12.80
C ALA A 64 -9.71 0.39 -11.79
N TYR A 65 -9.38 1.16 -10.75
CA TYR A 65 -8.39 0.79 -9.72
C TYR A 65 -8.72 -0.52 -9.00
N GLU A 66 -10.01 -0.84 -8.88
CA GLU A 66 -10.55 -2.06 -8.23
C GLU A 66 -11.10 -3.09 -9.23
N ARG A 67 -11.01 -2.79 -10.54
CA ARG A 67 -11.50 -3.66 -11.62
C ARG A 67 -10.75 -3.38 -12.91
N GLY A 68 -9.53 -3.90 -12.99
CA GLY A 68 -8.68 -3.62 -14.12
C GLY A 68 -7.43 -4.50 -14.16
N CYS A 69 -6.48 -4.12 -15.00
CA CYS A 69 -5.20 -4.78 -15.19
C CYS A 69 -4.14 -3.80 -15.70
N LEU A 70 -2.89 -4.24 -15.83
CA LEU A 70 -1.75 -3.41 -16.22
C LEU A 70 -0.94 -4.12 -17.31
N GLU A 71 -0.78 -3.49 -18.44
CA GLU A 71 0.18 -3.87 -19.49
C GLU A 71 1.47 -3.06 -19.33
N GLY A 72 2.61 -3.60 -19.78
CA GLY A 72 3.88 -2.89 -19.79
C GLY A 72 4.34 -2.38 -18.42
N ALA A 73 4.02 -3.12 -17.35
CA ALA A 73 4.44 -2.75 -16.01
C ALA A 73 5.96 -2.70 -15.86
N VAL A 74 6.46 -1.77 -15.05
CA VAL A 74 7.87 -1.71 -14.65
C VAL A 74 7.99 -1.96 -13.15
N ALA A 75 9.08 -2.61 -12.76
CA ALA A 75 9.35 -2.85 -11.35
C ALA A 75 9.99 -1.62 -10.71
N LEU A 76 9.55 -1.26 -9.50
CA LEU A 76 10.37 -0.43 -8.63
C LEU A 76 11.58 -1.27 -8.18
N PRO A 77 12.83 -0.83 -8.41
CA PRO A 77 14.01 -1.53 -7.92
C PRO A 77 13.89 -1.81 -6.41
N ALA A 78 14.31 -3.00 -5.99
CA ALA A 78 14.22 -3.40 -4.59
C ALA A 78 14.85 -2.40 -3.62
N ASP A 79 15.87 -1.68 -4.10
CA ASP A 79 16.64 -0.67 -3.39
C ASP A 79 16.87 0.56 -4.26
N GLY A 80 16.76 1.72 -3.63
CA GLY A 80 17.20 2.99 -4.19
C GLY A 80 17.94 3.83 -3.16
N PRO A 81 18.39 5.04 -3.50
CA PRO A 81 19.11 5.90 -2.55
C PRO A 81 18.34 6.12 -1.24
N ASN A 82 17.04 6.36 -1.32
CA ASN A 82 16.16 6.66 -0.19
C ASN A 82 14.87 5.85 -0.22
N TRP A 83 14.89 4.62 -0.71
CA TRP A 83 13.77 3.68 -0.57
C TRP A 83 14.23 2.24 -0.44
N GLN A 84 13.38 1.42 0.13
CA GLN A 84 13.48 -0.03 0.19
C GLN A 84 12.09 -0.63 -0.04
N VAL A 85 11.99 -1.60 -0.95
CA VAL A 85 10.73 -2.33 -1.19
C VAL A 85 10.53 -3.34 -0.07
N MET A 86 9.36 -3.33 0.55
CA MET A 86 8.96 -4.25 1.61
C MET A 86 8.16 -5.43 1.05
N ARG A 87 8.20 -6.57 1.73
CA ARG A 87 7.52 -7.81 1.30
C ARG A 87 7.92 -8.29 -0.10
N PRO A 88 9.25 -8.33 -0.46
CA PRO A 88 9.71 -8.67 -1.80
C PRO A 88 9.23 -10.05 -2.27
N SER A 89 9.01 -11.01 -1.37
CA SER A 89 8.49 -12.35 -1.69
C SER A 89 7.08 -12.34 -2.31
N ARG A 90 6.33 -11.26 -2.15
CA ARG A 90 4.99 -11.11 -2.72
C ARG A 90 4.99 -10.82 -4.21
N ASN A 91 6.11 -10.38 -4.79
CA ASN A 91 6.23 -9.94 -6.18
C ASN A 91 5.20 -8.85 -6.55
N ARG A 92 5.06 -7.83 -5.69
CA ARG A 92 4.07 -6.76 -5.84
C ARG A 92 4.67 -5.36 -5.95
N ALA A 93 5.90 -5.26 -6.43
CA ALA A 93 6.59 -3.98 -6.64
C ALA A 93 6.49 -3.50 -8.10
N TRP A 94 5.42 -3.85 -8.82
CA TRP A 94 5.19 -3.50 -10.21
C TRP A 94 4.21 -2.34 -10.32
N GLY A 95 4.46 -1.43 -11.24
CA GLY A 95 3.56 -0.28 -11.42
C GLY A 95 3.63 0.29 -12.84
N HIS A 96 2.69 1.18 -13.12
CA HIS A 96 2.79 2.02 -14.30
C HIS A 96 4.02 2.95 -14.17
N PRO A 97 4.79 3.22 -15.25
CA PRO A 97 6.01 4.04 -15.17
C PRO A 97 5.84 5.40 -14.49
N VAL A 98 4.68 6.04 -14.64
CA VAL A 98 4.39 7.33 -13.98
C VAL A 98 4.35 7.21 -12.45
N LEU A 99 3.88 6.09 -11.91
CA LEU A 99 3.88 5.83 -10.48
C LEU A 99 5.30 5.54 -9.98
N ILE A 100 6.05 4.70 -10.70
CA ILE A 100 7.43 4.37 -10.34
C ILE A 100 8.28 5.65 -10.31
N ALA A 101 8.19 6.50 -11.36
CA ALA A 101 8.90 7.78 -11.39
C ALA A 101 8.47 8.73 -10.26
N LEU A 102 7.20 8.71 -9.83
CA LEU A 102 6.75 9.48 -8.67
C LEU A 102 7.39 8.96 -7.38
N LEU A 103 7.40 7.65 -7.15
CA LEU A 103 7.98 7.05 -5.94
C LEU A 103 9.48 7.37 -5.82
N GLU A 104 10.23 7.26 -6.91
CA GLU A 104 11.64 7.64 -6.96
C GLU A 104 11.86 9.12 -6.66
N ARG A 105 11.05 10.00 -7.24
CA ARG A 105 11.11 11.44 -6.98
C ARG A 105 10.76 11.79 -5.54
N LEU A 106 9.70 11.19 -4.99
CA LEU A 106 9.31 11.36 -3.57
C LEU A 106 10.44 10.92 -2.64
N ALA A 107 11.03 9.75 -2.88
CA ALA A 107 12.14 9.26 -2.09
C ALA A 107 13.33 10.24 -2.10
N HIS A 108 13.57 10.92 -3.22
CA HIS A 108 14.63 11.93 -3.33
C HIS A 108 14.28 13.24 -2.61
N THR A 109 13.04 13.68 -2.64
CA THR A 109 12.64 15.02 -2.16
C THR A 109 12.21 15.06 -0.70
N LEU A 110 11.61 13.98 -0.17
CA LEU A 110 11.04 13.94 1.18
C LEU A 110 12.02 14.15 2.32
N PRO A 111 13.31 13.74 2.25
CA PRO A 111 14.27 14.06 3.30
C PRO A 111 14.40 15.57 3.56
N ALA A 112 14.42 16.38 2.51
CA ALA A 112 14.47 17.84 2.66
C ALA A 112 13.11 18.47 2.92
N ALA A 113 12.04 17.98 2.25
CA ALA A 113 10.71 18.60 2.31
C ALA A 113 9.95 18.27 3.60
N ALA A 114 10.14 17.07 4.14
CA ALA A 114 9.35 16.55 5.25
C ALA A 114 10.19 16.09 6.46
N ASP A 115 11.52 16.15 6.39
CA ASP A 115 12.40 15.54 7.38
C ASP A 115 12.10 14.03 7.53
N TRP A 116 11.89 13.35 6.38
CA TRP A 116 11.54 11.94 6.31
C TRP A 116 12.69 11.15 5.69
N PRO A 117 13.24 10.13 6.38
CA PRO A 117 14.54 9.54 6.00
C PRO A 117 14.53 8.76 4.67
N GLY A 118 13.35 8.44 4.15
CA GLY A 118 13.16 7.66 2.94
C GLY A 118 11.91 6.80 3.00
N LEU A 119 11.61 6.08 1.93
CA LEU A 119 10.38 5.32 1.78
C LEU A 119 10.59 3.83 2.07
N LEU A 120 9.75 3.24 2.90
CA LEU A 120 9.48 1.80 2.92
C LEU A 120 8.24 1.57 2.04
N VAL A 121 8.46 1.12 0.81
CA VAL A 121 7.40 0.93 -0.18
C VAL A 121 6.84 -0.48 -0.04
N GLY A 122 5.56 -0.59 0.29
CA GLY A 122 4.81 -1.83 0.37
C GLY A 122 4.31 -2.31 -1.00
N ASP A 123 3.09 -2.86 -1.01
CA ASP A 123 2.50 -3.38 -2.24
C ASP A 123 2.16 -2.24 -3.23
N ILE A 124 2.51 -2.41 -4.50
CA ILE A 124 2.12 -1.56 -5.63
C ILE A 124 1.08 -2.31 -6.46
N ALA A 125 1.50 -3.15 -7.40
CA ALA A 125 0.64 -4.06 -8.14
C ALA A 125 1.39 -5.37 -8.43
N GLN A 126 0.64 -6.38 -8.90
CA GLN A 126 1.20 -7.59 -9.48
C GLN A 126 1.81 -7.29 -10.86
N PRO A 127 2.65 -8.16 -11.44
CA PRO A 127 3.33 -7.92 -12.72
C PRO A 127 2.41 -7.52 -13.89
N ARG A 128 1.18 -8.04 -13.91
CA ARG A 128 0.14 -7.72 -14.91
C ARG A 128 -1.06 -7.00 -14.29
N GLY A 129 -0.88 -6.43 -13.09
CA GLY A 129 -1.99 -5.85 -12.33
C GLY A 129 -3.02 -6.91 -11.93
N GLY A 130 -4.29 -6.57 -12.07
CA GLY A 130 -5.40 -7.44 -11.71
C GLY A 130 -5.61 -7.60 -10.21
N PRO A 131 -6.72 -8.23 -9.80
CA PRO A 131 -7.05 -8.39 -8.39
C PRO A 131 -6.07 -9.32 -7.69
N MET A 132 -5.62 -8.92 -6.52
CA MET A 132 -4.71 -9.70 -5.67
C MET A 132 -5.45 -10.78 -4.91
N LEU A 133 -4.77 -11.88 -4.64
CA LEU A 133 -5.32 -13.02 -3.91
C LEU A 133 -5.62 -12.67 -2.45
N THR A 134 -4.78 -11.84 -1.85
CA THR A 134 -4.89 -11.40 -0.45
C THR A 134 -4.62 -9.90 -0.35
N GLY A 135 -5.25 -9.24 0.62
CA GLY A 135 -4.97 -7.86 1.01
C GLY A 135 -5.89 -6.85 0.34
N HIS A 136 -5.57 -6.44 -0.86
CA HIS A 136 -6.10 -5.22 -1.44
C HIS A 136 -7.34 -5.42 -2.31
N GLY A 137 -8.31 -4.49 -2.21
CA GLY A 137 -9.44 -4.40 -3.14
C GLY A 137 -9.13 -3.62 -4.41
N SER A 138 -8.08 -2.80 -4.41
CA SER A 138 -7.56 -2.03 -5.55
C SER A 138 -6.15 -2.47 -5.94
N HIS A 139 -5.28 -1.59 -6.38
CA HIS A 139 -3.93 -1.91 -6.89
C HIS A 139 -3.91 -2.70 -8.21
N GLN A 140 -5.00 -2.64 -8.98
CA GLN A 140 -5.13 -3.52 -10.15
C GLN A 140 -4.57 -2.93 -11.44
N ILE A 141 -4.41 -1.61 -11.53
CA ILE A 141 -3.97 -0.93 -12.75
C ILE A 141 -2.61 -0.24 -12.61
N GLY A 142 -1.85 -0.55 -11.54
CA GLY A 142 -0.50 -0.03 -11.32
C GLY A 142 -0.39 1.46 -11.02
N LEU A 143 -1.48 2.10 -10.56
CA LEU A 143 -1.53 3.52 -10.18
C LEU A 143 -1.75 3.73 -8.67
N ASP A 144 -1.72 2.66 -7.90
CA ASP A 144 -1.82 2.65 -6.43
C ASP A 144 -0.51 2.15 -5.81
N ALA A 145 -0.11 2.71 -4.67
CA ALA A 145 1.01 2.19 -3.89
C ALA A 145 0.79 2.42 -2.40
N ASP A 146 1.16 1.43 -1.59
CA ASP A 146 1.23 1.53 -0.15
C ASP A 146 2.62 2.00 0.29
N ILE A 147 2.68 3.00 1.14
CA ILE A 147 3.91 3.50 1.74
C ILE A 147 3.78 3.39 3.25
N TRP A 148 4.72 2.70 3.88
CA TRP A 148 4.70 2.52 5.32
C TRP A 148 4.95 3.84 6.05
N LEU A 149 4.25 4.01 7.15
CA LEU A 149 4.44 5.13 8.07
C LEU A 149 5.60 4.90 9.05
N THR A 150 6.24 3.73 9.00
CA THR A 150 7.49 3.45 9.70
C THR A 150 8.65 4.18 9.01
N PRO A 151 9.43 5.02 9.71
CA PRO A 151 10.60 5.66 9.14
C PRO A 151 11.62 4.63 8.61
N MET A 152 12.14 4.87 7.40
CA MET A 152 13.15 3.99 6.81
C MET A 152 14.43 3.99 7.66
N PRO A 153 14.96 2.82 8.06
CA PRO A 153 16.24 2.76 8.77
C PRO A 153 17.39 3.20 7.87
N SER A 154 18.45 3.73 8.47
CA SER A 154 19.64 4.21 7.75
C SER A 154 20.45 3.10 7.07
N ARG A 155 20.24 1.82 7.49
CA ARG A 155 20.87 0.66 6.87
C ARG A 155 19.96 -0.01 5.85
N ARG A 156 20.57 -0.74 4.93
CA ARG A 156 19.84 -1.66 4.07
C ARG A 156 19.35 -2.87 4.87
N LEU A 157 18.08 -3.19 4.70
CA LEU A 157 17.49 -4.42 5.21
C LEU A 157 17.75 -5.56 4.24
N SER A 158 18.02 -6.75 4.74
CA SER A 158 18.03 -7.97 3.91
C SER A 158 16.63 -8.28 3.39
N ALA A 159 16.51 -9.14 2.37
CA ALA A 159 15.21 -9.57 1.85
C ALA A 159 14.34 -10.21 2.94
N ALA A 160 14.94 -11.06 3.78
CA ALA A 160 14.25 -11.68 4.91
C ALA A 160 13.72 -10.64 5.91
N GLU A 161 14.55 -9.68 6.32
CA GLU A 161 14.11 -8.60 7.22
C GLU A 161 12.94 -7.80 6.63
N ARG A 162 12.94 -7.54 5.31
CA ARG A 162 11.84 -6.83 4.65
C ARG A 162 10.56 -7.64 4.59
N ASP A 163 10.67 -8.95 4.43
CA ASP A 163 9.50 -9.83 4.45
C ASP A 163 8.89 -9.96 5.85
N GLU A 164 9.66 -9.73 6.89
CA GLU A 164 9.33 -10.07 8.26
C GLU A 164 9.13 -8.87 9.19
N MET A 165 9.80 -7.74 8.92
CA MET A 165 9.74 -6.55 9.77
C MET A 165 8.29 -6.10 9.97
N PRO A 166 7.80 -5.98 11.22
CA PRO A 166 6.47 -5.44 11.47
C PRO A 166 6.43 -3.95 11.12
N ALA A 167 5.34 -3.52 10.50
CA ALA A 167 5.06 -2.09 10.34
C ALA A 167 4.62 -1.48 11.67
N THR A 168 4.95 -0.22 11.91
CA THR A 168 4.57 0.50 13.12
C THR A 168 3.11 0.95 13.04
N ASP A 169 2.28 0.49 13.95
CA ASP A 169 0.91 1.00 14.10
C ASP A 169 0.95 2.42 14.71
N LEU A 170 0.23 3.34 14.09
CA LEU A 170 0.16 4.74 14.53
C LEU A 170 -1.16 5.12 15.19
N VAL A 171 -2.04 4.14 15.42
CA VAL A 171 -3.40 4.39 15.91
C VAL A 171 -3.58 3.71 17.27
N THR A 172 -4.24 4.40 18.19
CA THR A 172 -4.57 3.85 19.50
C THR A 172 -5.42 2.58 19.38
N ALA A 173 -5.33 1.69 20.36
CA ALA A 173 -6.03 0.40 20.37
C ALA A 173 -7.56 0.53 20.23
N ASP A 174 -8.14 1.64 20.66
CA ASP A 174 -9.58 1.91 20.52
C ASP A 174 -9.95 2.49 19.13
N GLY A 175 -8.95 2.77 18.27
CA GLY A 175 -9.10 3.28 16.91
C GLY A 175 -9.61 4.72 16.83
N LYS A 176 -9.54 5.49 17.92
CA LYS A 176 -10.13 6.83 17.95
C LYS A 176 -9.16 7.96 17.69
N ASP A 177 -7.89 7.77 17.95
CA ASP A 177 -6.85 8.77 17.73
C ASP A 177 -5.52 8.13 17.33
N VAL A 178 -4.55 8.97 16.99
CA VAL A 178 -3.17 8.53 16.80
C VAL A 178 -2.51 8.27 18.15
N ASP A 179 -1.59 7.30 18.18
CA ASP A 179 -0.76 7.04 19.34
C ASP A 179 0.37 8.07 19.39
N GLU A 180 0.37 8.93 20.43
CA GLU A 180 1.36 9.98 20.61
C GLU A 180 2.80 9.46 20.79
N ALA A 181 2.96 8.18 21.14
CA ALA A 181 4.30 7.56 21.23
C ALA A 181 4.91 7.27 19.86
N THR A 182 4.08 7.07 18.83
CA THR A 182 4.51 6.72 17.47
C THR A 182 4.24 7.82 16.46
N TRP A 183 3.16 8.57 16.61
CA TRP A 183 2.82 9.68 15.72
C TRP A 183 3.67 10.92 16.00
N THR A 184 4.35 11.44 14.97
CA THR A 184 5.23 12.60 15.08
C THR A 184 4.86 13.71 14.08
N PRO A 185 5.35 14.95 14.26
CA PRO A 185 5.17 16.00 13.26
C PRO A 185 5.71 15.66 11.87
N GLN A 186 6.69 14.76 11.77
CA GLN A 186 7.24 14.29 10.49
C GLN A 186 6.19 13.53 9.68
N HIS A 187 5.34 12.71 10.32
CA HIS A 187 4.23 12.02 9.65
C HIS A 187 3.24 13.00 8.99
N ARG A 188 2.92 14.10 9.69
CA ARG A 188 2.09 15.16 9.10
C ARG A 188 2.76 15.78 7.89
N ARG A 189 4.05 16.16 8.01
CA ARG A 189 4.80 16.78 6.88
C ARG A 189 4.93 15.82 5.70
N LEU A 190 5.17 14.54 5.95
CA LEU A 190 5.20 13.49 4.92
C LEU A 190 3.88 13.46 4.14
N LEU A 191 2.75 13.31 4.82
CA LEU A 191 1.44 13.20 4.19
C LEU A 191 1.05 14.51 3.46
N GLU A 192 1.39 15.66 4.00
CA GLU A 192 1.21 16.96 3.35
C GLU A 192 2.05 17.06 2.07
N ALA A 193 3.33 16.74 2.12
CA ALA A 193 4.23 16.79 0.96
C ALA A 193 3.74 15.89 -0.17
N VAL A 194 3.33 14.64 0.15
CA VAL A 194 2.78 13.71 -0.83
C VAL A 194 1.44 14.19 -1.39
N ALA A 195 0.56 14.78 -0.55
CA ALA A 195 -0.73 15.30 -1.01
C ALA A 195 -0.58 16.50 -1.95
N ARG A 196 0.50 17.28 -1.83
CA ARG A 196 0.80 18.40 -2.71
C ARG A 196 1.33 17.98 -4.08
N GLU A 197 1.70 16.72 -4.28
CA GLU A 197 2.09 16.22 -5.61
C GLU A 197 0.92 16.30 -6.59
N PRO A 198 1.11 16.94 -7.77
CA PRO A 198 0.02 17.13 -8.74
C PRO A 198 -0.55 15.81 -9.28
N ALA A 199 0.30 14.79 -9.45
CA ALA A 199 -0.11 13.50 -9.97
C ALA A 199 -0.94 12.67 -8.99
N VAL A 200 -0.88 12.99 -7.68
CA VAL A 200 -1.65 12.28 -6.64
C VAL A 200 -3.09 12.78 -6.65
N GLU A 201 -4.02 11.85 -6.87
CA GLU A 201 -5.45 12.10 -6.79
C GLU A 201 -5.96 11.98 -5.35
N ARG A 202 -5.54 10.92 -4.65
CA ARG A 202 -5.98 10.59 -3.29
C ARG A 202 -4.88 9.96 -2.47
N ILE A 203 -5.04 10.10 -1.17
CA ILE A 203 -4.26 9.37 -0.18
C ILE A 203 -5.24 8.79 0.82
N PHE A 204 -5.28 7.46 0.95
CA PHE A 204 -6.11 6.80 1.96
C PHE A 204 -5.30 6.61 3.23
N VAL A 205 -5.91 6.98 4.35
CA VAL A 205 -5.33 6.85 5.71
C VAL A 205 -6.40 6.38 6.69
N ASN A 206 -5.98 5.86 7.84
CA ASN A 206 -6.92 5.57 8.91
C ASN A 206 -7.70 6.84 9.33
N PRO A 207 -8.99 6.74 9.69
CA PRO A 207 -9.78 7.88 10.18
C PRO A 207 -9.12 8.65 11.33
N ALA A 208 -8.45 7.97 12.26
CA ALA A 208 -7.72 8.60 13.36
C ALA A 208 -6.54 9.47 12.85
N ILE A 209 -5.81 8.98 11.85
CA ILE A 209 -4.74 9.76 11.18
C ILE A 209 -5.34 10.99 10.49
N LYS A 210 -6.45 10.84 9.74
CA LYS A 210 -7.15 11.99 9.14
C LYS A 210 -7.57 13.01 10.20
N ARG A 211 -8.09 12.56 11.35
CA ARG A 211 -8.45 13.43 12.49
C ARG A 211 -7.25 14.21 13.02
N ALA A 212 -6.12 13.55 13.22
CA ALA A 212 -4.88 14.20 13.65
C ALA A 212 -4.40 15.25 12.65
N LEU A 213 -4.45 14.95 11.35
CA LEU A 213 -4.13 15.91 10.28
C LEU A 213 -5.08 17.10 10.29
N CYS A 214 -6.39 16.90 10.48
CA CYS A 214 -7.37 17.98 10.57
C CYS A 214 -7.08 18.94 11.72
N ARG A 215 -6.58 18.42 12.86
CA ARG A 215 -6.22 19.26 14.03
C ARG A 215 -4.94 20.06 13.81
N THR A 216 -4.02 19.56 12.99
CA THR A 216 -2.64 20.09 12.91
C THR A 216 -2.29 20.72 11.56
N ALA A 217 -3.23 20.80 10.61
CA ALA A 217 -2.98 21.22 9.23
C ALA A 217 -2.49 22.68 9.06
N GLY A 218 -2.77 23.55 10.05
CA GLY A 218 -2.49 24.99 9.89
C GLY A 218 -3.52 25.71 9.00
N PRO A 219 -3.21 26.92 8.52
CA PRO A 219 -4.16 27.74 7.76
C PRO A 219 -4.41 27.24 6.34
N ASP A 220 -3.39 26.72 5.65
CA ASP A 220 -3.58 26.10 4.33
C ASP A 220 -4.02 24.65 4.51
N ARG A 221 -5.28 24.40 4.18
CA ARG A 221 -5.94 23.09 4.33
C ARG A 221 -6.27 22.45 2.98
N SER A 222 -5.86 23.07 1.86
CA SER A 222 -6.21 22.63 0.50
C SER A 222 -5.79 21.18 0.20
N TRP A 223 -4.62 20.76 0.70
CA TRP A 223 -4.08 19.42 0.53
C TRP A 223 -4.90 18.32 1.24
N LEU A 224 -5.66 18.67 2.29
CA LEU A 224 -6.51 17.73 3.01
C LEU A 224 -7.65 17.17 2.16
N THR A 225 -8.07 17.86 1.11
CA THR A 225 -9.09 17.35 0.17
C THR A 225 -8.70 15.99 -0.42
N LYS A 226 -7.40 15.78 -0.67
CA LYS A 226 -6.88 14.51 -1.19
C LYS A 226 -6.76 13.41 -0.13
N ILE A 227 -6.69 13.77 1.16
CA ILE A 227 -6.57 12.80 2.26
C ILE A 227 -7.94 12.24 2.60
N ARG A 228 -8.15 10.96 2.32
CA ARG A 228 -9.45 10.29 2.50
C ARG A 228 -9.37 9.22 3.59
N PRO A 229 -10.28 9.23 4.56
CA PRO A 229 -10.33 8.16 5.55
C PRO A 229 -10.74 6.83 4.91
N TRP A 230 -10.12 5.74 5.36
CA TRP A 230 -10.48 4.39 4.96
C TRP A 230 -10.15 3.39 6.07
N TRP A 231 -10.87 2.26 6.12
CA TRP A 231 -10.61 1.19 7.10
C TRP A 231 -9.19 0.64 6.96
N GLY A 232 -8.61 0.15 8.05
CA GLY A 232 -7.19 -0.18 8.09
C GLY A 232 -6.34 1.07 7.96
N HIS A 233 -5.26 1.03 7.18
CA HIS A 233 -4.36 2.17 6.90
C HIS A 233 -3.81 2.83 8.18
N ASN A 234 -3.60 2.04 9.23
CA ASN A 234 -3.08 2.49 10.51
C ASN A 234 -1.54 2.46 10.60
N TYR A 235 -0.87 1.71 9.72
CA TYR A 235 0.59 1.56 9.65
C TYR A 235 1.18 1.97 8.28
N HIS A 236 0.35 2.25 7.30
CA HIS A 236 0.72 2.74 5.97
C HIS A 236 -0.31 3.75 5.47
N PHE A 237 0.06 4.54 4.51
CA PHE A 237 -0.87 5.30 3.69
C PHE A 237 -0.83 4.77 2.26
N HIS A 238 -1.97 4.81 1.60
CA HIS A 238 -2.14 4.36 0.24
C HIS A 238 -2.27 5.57 -0.68
N ILE A 239 -1.35 5.74 -1.62
CA ILE A 239 -1.44 6.76 -2.66
C ILE A 239 -2.15 6.21 -3.89
N ARG A 240 -2.94 7.07 -4.53
CA ARG A 240 -3.60 6.83 -5.81
C ARG A 240 -3.31 7.96 -6.77
N LEU A 241 -2.85 7.65 -7.97
CA LEU A 241 -2.61 8.64 -9.02
C LEU A 241 -3.85 8.83 -9.89
N PHE A 242 -3.94 9.98 -10.54
CA PHE A 242 -4.85 10.17 -11.67
C PHE A 242 -4.51 9.21 -12.81
N CYS A 243 -5.52 8.88 -13.63
CA CYS A 243 -5.28 8.23 -14.91
C CYS A 243 -4.27 9.05 -15.73
N PRO A 244 -3.23 8.42 -16.31
CA PRO A 244 -2.28 9.12 -17.15
C PRO A 244 -2.93 9.73 -18.40
N ILE A 245 -2.46 10.89 -18.81
CA ILE A 245 -2.94 11.53 -20.04
C ILE A 245 -2.63 10.62 -21.24
N GLY A 246 -3.60 10.47 -22.15
CA GLY A 246 -3.47 9.66 -23.35
C GLY A 246 -3.77 8.16 -23.16
N GLN A 247 -4.30 7.77 -21.99
CA GLN A 247 -4.72 6.39 -21.71
C GLN A 247 -6.25 6.29 -21.67
N PRO A 248 -6.92 6.06 -22.81
CA PRO A 248 -8.39 6.06 -22.90
C PRO A 248 -9.04 4.92 -22.15
N ASP A 249 -8.33 3.82 -21.93
CA ASP A 249 -8.85 2.64 -21.22
C ASP A 249 -8.74 2.75 -19.69
N CYS A 250 -7.99 3.73 -19.17
CA CYS A 250 -7.98 4.02 -17.75
C CYS A 250 -9.27 4.76 -17.34
N ARG A 251 -9.97 4.22 -16.37
CA ARG A 251 -11.23 4.79 -15.86
C ARG A 251 -10.99 5.57 -14.58
N PRO A 252 -11.08 6.92 -14.63
CA PRO A 252 -10.88 7.75 -13.45
C PRO A 252 -12.00 7.50 -12.42
N GLN A 253 -11.64 7.68 -11.18
CA GLN A 253 -12.61 7.65 -10.08
C GLN A 253 -13.36 8.98 -9.99
N THR A 254 -14.59 8.96 -9.45
CA THR A 254 -15.33 10.20 -9.13
C THR A 254 -14.48 11.09 -8.20
N PRO A 255 -14.29 12.38 -8.51
CA PRO A 255 -13.51 13.29 -7.67
C PRO A 255 -13.97 13.29 -6.21
N PRO A 256 -13.08 13.52 -5.24
CA PRO A 256 -13.48 13.70 -3.86
C PRO A 256 -14.50 14.85 -3.71
N PRO A 257 -15.41 14.80 -2.73
CA PRO A 257 -16.23 15.96 -2.39
C PRO A 257 -15.39 17.20 -2.11
N ALA A 258 -15.95 18.37 -2.40
CA ALA A 258 -15.30 19.65 -2.11
C ALA A 258 -15.07 19.82 -0.60
N GLY A 259 -14.01 20.56 -0.25
CA GLY A 259 -13.63 20.83 1.14
C GLY A 259 -12.50 19.94 1.65
N ASP A 260 -12.13 20.13 2.89
CA ASP A 260 -10.99 19.45 3.51
C ASP A 260 -11.33 18.05 4.08
N GLY A 261 -12.60 17.67 4.05
CA GLY A 261 -13.08 16.38 4.56
C GLY A 261 -12.94 16.23 6.09
N CYS A 262 -12.80 17.35 6.82
CA CYS A 262 -12.79 17.40 8.28
C CYS A 262 -14.17 17.85 8.79
N GLY A 263 -14.73 17.27 9.77
CA GLY A 263 -16.06 17.60 10.27
C GLY A 263 -17.01 16.42 10.10
N ARG A 264 -18.31 16.66 9.82
CA ARG A 264 -19.33 15.62 9.80
C ARG A 264 -19.01 14.43 8.92
N GLU A 265 -18.34 14.64 7.78
CA GLU A 265 -17.90 13.56 6.91
C GLU A 265 -16.88 12.64 7.64
N LEU A 266 -15.96 13.23 8.38
CA LEU A 266 -14.98 12.49 9.17
C LEU A 266 -15.62 11.88 10.43
N ASP A 267 -16.54 12.58 11.09
CA ASP A 267 -17.19 12.12 12.33
C ASP A 267 -17.94 10.80 12.11
N TRP A 268 -18.54 10.60 10.94
CA TRP A 268 -19.21 9.36 10.58
C TRP A 268 -18.30 8.13 10.75
N TRP A 269 -17.01 8.23 10.43
CA TRP A 269 -16.06 7.11 10.52
C TRP A 269 -15.83 6.59 11.95
N PHE A 270 -16.25 7.34 12.95
CA PHE A 270 -16.13 6.97 14.36
C PHE A 270 -17.46 6.47 14.96
N THR A 271 -18.50 6.39 14.15
CA THR A 271 -19.80 5.83 14.57
C THR A 271 -19.75 4.30 14.58
N PRO A 272 -20.65 3.64 15.32
CA PRO A 272 -20.77 2.19 15.29
C PRO A 272 -21.06 1.65 13.87
N GLU A 273 -21.86 2.36 13.09
CA GLU A 273 -22.25 1.98 11.73
C GLU A 273 -21.04 1.87 10.80
N ALA A 274 -20.08 2.79 10.89
CA ALA A 274 -18.86 2.76 10.10
C ALA A 274 -17.97 1.54 10.40
N ARG A 275 -18.14 0.91 11.56
CA ARG A 275 -17.37 -0.25 12.00
C ARG A 275 -18.01 -1.59 11.67
N LEU A 276 -19.24 -1.57 11.15
CA LEU A 276 -19.91 -2.79 10.72
C LEU A 276 -19.20 -3.35 9.49
N PRO A 277 -18.90 -4.66 9.46
CA PRO A 277 -18.41 -5.29 8.25
C PRO A 277 -19.46 -5.18 7.14
N PRO A 278 -19.05 -5.09 5.87
CA PRO A 278 -19.98 -5.15 4.77
C PRO A 278 -20.81 -6.44 4.84
N PRO A 279 -22.10 -6.42 4.47
CA PRO A 279 -22.98 -7.56 4.57
C PRO A 279 -22.51 -8.69 3.61
N GLY A 280 -22.21 -9.84 4.16
CA GLY A 280 -21.85 -11.07 3.45
C GLY A 280 -20.42 -11.12 2.88
N PRO A 281 -19.98 -12.29 2.41
CA PRO A 281 -18.68 -12.42 1.76
C PRO A 281 -18.69 -11.71 0.41
N ALA A 282 -17.62 -10.98 0.11
CA ALA A 282 -17.43 -10.38 -1.20
C ALA A 282 -17.39 -11.49 -2.27
N LYS A 283 -18.19 -11.36 -3.32
CA LYS A 283 -18.10 -12.28 -4.45
C LYS A 283 -16.75 -12.11 -5.13
N PRO A 284 -16.05 -13.23 -5.45
CA PRO A 284 -14.81 -13.13 -6.20
C PRO A 284 -15.07 -12.53 -7.58
N LEU A 285 -14.17 -11.66 -8.05
CA LEU A 285 -14.18 -11.19 -9.42
C LEU A 285 -13.79 -12.35 -10.35
N LEU A 286 -14.60 -12.60 -11.37
CA LEU A 286 -14.25 -13.53 -12.43
C LEU A 286 -13.46 -12.78 -13.53
N LEU A 287 -12.69 -13.51 -14.34
CA LEU A 287 -11.95 -12.91 -15.44
C LEU A 287 -12.88 -12.14 -16.41
N GLY A 288 -14.09 -12.63 -16.63
CA GLY A 288 -15.11 -11.97 -17.44
C GLY A 288 -15.73 -10.70 -16.84
N ASP A 289 -15.52 -10.43 -15.55
CA ASP A 289 -15.94 -9.20 -14.89
C ASP A 289 -14.97 -8.02 -15.13
N LEU A 290 -13.76 -8.31 -15.60
CA LEU A 290 -12.75 -7.32 -15.94
C LEU A 290 -12.92 -6.81 -17.38
N PRO A 291 -12.30 -5.68 -17.76
CA PRO A 291 -12.22 -5.26 -19.16
C PRO A 291 -11.71 -6.39 -20.05
N HIS A 292 -12.27 -6.52 -21.25
CA HIS A 292 -11.93 -7.62 -22.18
C HIS A 292 -10.42 -7.71 -22.46
N ALA A 293 -9.73 -6.58 -22.57
CA ALA A 293 -8.28 -6.53 -22.77
C ALA A 293 -7.49 -7.23 -21.66
N CYS A 294 -8.00 -7.28 -20.44
CA CYS A 294 -7.35 -7.95 -19.33
C CYS A 294 -7.23 -9.48 -19.51
N ALA A 295 -8.18 -10.10 -20.20
CA ALA A 295 -8.12 -11.54 -20.50
C ALA A 295 -6.95 -11.86 -21.44
N SER A 296 -6.65 -10.99 -22.40
CA SER A 296 -5.53 -11.16 -23.31
C SER A 296 -4.17 -11.10 -22.61
N LEU A 297 -4.05 -10.31 -21.55
CA LEU A 297 -2.80 -10.18 -20.78
C LEU A 297 -2.43 -11.46 -20.02
N VAL A 298 -3.40 -12.29 -19.65
CA VAL A 298 -3.17 -13.52 -18.86
C VAL A 298 -3.28 -14.79 -19.69
N ALA A 299 -3.76 -14.70 -20.94
CA ALA A 299 -3.82 -15.81 -21.87
C ALA A 299 -2.54 -15.90 -22.75
N ALA A 300 -1.74 -14.83 -22.80
CA ALA A 300 -0.47 -14.82 -23.54
C ALA A 300 0.61 -15.61 -22.78
N PRO A 301 1.36 -16.51 -23.46
CA PRO A 301 2.46 -17.26 -22.87
C PRO A 301 3.64 -16.37 -22.45
#